data_bed805db4fee78da12e0b44b1250231d
#
_entry.id   bed805db4fee78da12e0b44b1250231d
#
_cell.length_a   1.000
_cell.length_b   1.000
_cell.length_c   1.000
_cell.angle_alpha   90.00
_cell.angle_beta   90.00
_cell.angle_gamma   90.00
#
_symmetry.space_group_name_H-M   'P 1'
#
loop_
_entity.id
_entity.type
_entity.pdbx_description
1 polymer ?
#
loop_
_entity_poly.entity_id
_entity_poly.type
_entity_poly.pdbx_seq_one_letter_code
_entity_poly.pdbx_strand_id
1 'polypeptide(L)'
;MKSLTSDQLRSLYLKFFEGRGHKVIPSASLIPENDPSVLFTTAGMHPLVPYLMGQEHPAGKRLTDVQKCLRTGDIDEVGDASHCTFFEMLGNWSLGDYFKHESIAWSYELLTSEEWLGIDKDRLYFTCFEGDENAPRDTESHDRWVEMGFDPSHIFYLGAKHNWWIPGNSGPCGPDTEIFFDTGKPKCCPECNPSCDCGKYLEIWNNVFMQYYKDAEGNVTPLAKRNVDTGMGLDRTIATLQGAESVYDTDGFAPIIARIAELSGKNYNDDEATKKAFRIIADHIRSATFILGDPRGVTPSNVDQGYILRRLIRRAIRFAMQIGIPENSLSKVAEAVIERYCHVYPELKENQEKITTELAKEEARFQHTLKKGMKEFERMKGSFADGKIDGVTAFHLYDTFGFPIEFTEEMARENGLTVDRAGFEAAFSEHQNKSKQGAEQRFKGGLAEANEVTARLHTATHLLQAALRKVLGDGVAQKGSNITTERLRFDFSFERKMTPEEVKEVEKLVNEAIQADVPITCEEMTVDEARTQGAIGLFGDKYGEKVKVYTMGKYSKEICGGPHAGHTGELGTFKIKKEEASSAGVRRIKAVLQ
;
A
#
# COMPACT_ATOMS: atom_id res chain seq x y z
N MET A 1 30.89 22.27 -0.68
CA MET A 1 29.59 21.55 -0.89
C MET A 1 28.74 22.36 -1.84
N LYS A 2 28.20 21.71 -2.89
CA LYS A 2 27.31 22.37 -3.87
C LYS A 2 25.88 22.49 -3.31
N SER A 3 25.24 23.61 -3.58
CA SER A 3 23.78 23.72 -3.37
C SER A 3 23.08 23.24 -4.65
N LEU A 4 22.35 22.13 -4.58
CA LEU A 4 21.67 21.52 -5.71
C LEU A 4 20.16 21.44 -5.45
N THR A 5 19.37 21.43 -6.52
CA THR A 5 17.97 21.02 -6.44
C THR A 5 17.85 19.49 -6.53
N SER A 6 16.70 18.95 -6.12
CA SER A 6 16.41 17.52 -6.23
C SER A 6 16.59 17.01 -7.68
N ASP A 7 16.15 17.80 -8.69
CA ASP A 7 16.26 17.43 -10.10
C ASP A 7 17.72 17.43 -10.59
N GLN A 8 18.52 18.37 -10.08
CA GLN A 8 19.95 18.42 -10.38
C GLN A 8 20.69 17.24 -9.76
N LEU A 9 20.33 16.83 -8.52
CA LEU A 9 20.96 15.67 -7.89
C LEU A 9 20.63 14.39 -8.62
N ARG A 10 19.35 14.16 -9.02
CA ARG A 10 18.97 13.00 -9.85
C ARG A 10 19.82 12.92 -11.12
N SER A 11 19.88 14.02 -11.87
CA SER A 11 20.63 14.09 -13.12
C SER A 11 22.12 13.87 -12.92
N LEU A 12 22.69 14.46 -11.86
CA LEU A 12 24.12 14.37 -11.54
C LEU A 12 24.49 12.93 -11.16
N TYR A 13 23.69 12.27 -10.33
CA TYR A 13 23.92 10.89 -9.90
C TYR A 13 23.91 9.92 -11.10
N LEU A 14 22.87 10.00 -11.93
CA LEU A 14 22.77 9.17 -13.11
C LEU A 14 23.96 9.40 -14.07
N LYS A 15 24.32 10.66 -14.35
CA LYS A 15 25.45 11.02 -15.18
C LYS A 15 26.78 10.48 -14.64
N PHE A 16 26.97 10.54 -13.31
CA PHE A 16 28.17 10.02 -12.66
C PHE A 16 28.35 8.52 -12.92
N PHE A 17 27.28 7.73 -12.75
CA PHE A 17 27.34 6.29 -12.95
C PHE A 17 27.30 5.88 -14.43
N GLU A 18 26.63 6.61 -15.32
CA GLU A 18 26.74 6.42 -16.77
C GLU A 18 28.18 6.56 -17.25
N GLY A 19 28.92 7.54 -16.74
CA GLY A 19 30.34 7.73 -17.00
C GLY A 19 31.22 6.56 -16.55
N ARG A 20 30.68 5.65 -15.71
CA ARG A 20 31.33 4.43 -15.21
C ARG A 20 30.77 3.15 -15.83
N GLY A 21 30.02 3.32 -16.93
CA GLY A 21 29.50 2.22 -17.73
C GLY A 21 28.19 1.60 -17.19
N HIS A 22 27.53 2.24 -16.24
CA HIS A 22 26.20 1.83 -15.81
C HIS A 22 25.14 2.22 -16.84
N LYS A 23 24.12 1.38 -16.98
CA LYS A 23 22.94 1.66 -17.80
C LYS A 23 21.84 2.21 -16.90
N VAL A 24 21.27 3.34 -17.31
CA VAL A 24 20.09 3.90 -16.64
C VAL A 24 18.90 3.01 -16.96
N ILE A 25 18.21 2.55 -15.92
CA ILE A 25 16.97 1.79 -16.03
C ILE A 25 15.80 2.63 -15.47
N PRO A 26 14.57 2.40 -15.91
CA PRO A 26 13.42 3.14 -15.39
C PRO A 26 13.08 2.70 -13.95
N SER A 27 12.54 3.64 -13.16
CA SER A 27 11.97 3.32 -11.86
C SER A 27 10.84 2.30 -11.99
N ALA A 28 10.90 1.24 -11.22
CA ALA A 28 9.83 0.26 -11.16
C ALA A 28 8.58 0.81 -10.44
N SER A 29 7.48 0.07 -10.53
CA SER A 29 6.25 0.33 -9.78
C SER A 29 6.49 0.26 -8.26
N LEU A 30 5.74 1.08 -7.50
CA LEU A 30 5.66 0.96 -6.04
C LEU A 30 4.99 -0.36 -5.61
N ILE A 31 4.16 -0.94 -6.48
CA ILE A 31 3.47 -2.21 -6.22
C ILE A 31 4.32 -3.33 -6.83
N PRO A 32 4.94 -4.21 -6.01
CA PRO A 32 5.83 -5.26 -6.50
C PRO A 32 5.14 -6.23 -7.46
N GLU A 33 5.91 -6.72 -8.46
CA GLU A 33 5.48 -7.80 -9.33
C GLU A 33 5.86 -9.14 -8.72
N ASN A 34 4.88 -10.02 -8.55
CA ASN A 34 5.11 -11.41 -8.17
C ASN A 34 5.91 -11.62 -6.86
N ASP A 35 5.94 -10.62 -5.99
CA ASP A 35 6.55 -10.74 -4.66
C ASP A 35 5.50 -10.51 -3.57
N PRO A 36 4.92 -11.58 -3.00
CA PRO A 36 3.94 -11.47 -1.93
C PRO A 36 4.58 -11.19 -0.56
N SER A 37 5.90 -11.15 -0.45
CA SER A 37 6.62 -10.95 0.81
C SER A 37 6.58 -9.51 1.29
N VAL A 38 6.38 -8.54 0.37
CA VAL A 38 6.34 -7.11 0.66
C VAL A 38 5.12 -6.44 -0.01
N LEU A 39 4.50 -5.49 0.70
CA LEU A 39 3.37 -4.75 0.17
C LEU A 39 3.77 -3.70 -0.87
N PHE A 40 4.94 -3.11 -0.70
CA PHE A 40 5.47 -2.05 -1.57
C PHE A 40 6.96 -2.27 -1.84
N THR A 41 7.45 -1.67 -2.91
CA THR A 41 8.88 -1.57 -3.20
C THR A 41 9.54 -0.68 -2.14
N THR A 42 10.34 -1.26 -1.24
CA THR A 42 10.97 -0.56 -0.11
C THR A 42 12.42 -0.18 -0.34
N ALA A 43 13.03 -0.69 -1.42
CA ALA A 43 14.42 -0.42 -1.80
C ALA A 43 14.61 -0.62 -3.31
N GLY A 44 15.64 0.03 -3.87
CA GLY A 44 15.93 -0.03 -5.30
C GLY A 44 16.25 -1.42 -5.82
N MET A 45 16.75 -2.31 -4.96
CA MET A 45 17.10 -3.68 -5.36
C MET A 45 15.90 -4.63 -5.45
N HIS A 46 14.72 -4.33 -4.87
CA HIS A 46 13.59 -5.26 -4.89
C HIS A 46 13.22 -5.73 -6.32
N PRO A 47 13.09 -4.84 -7.31
CA PRO A 47 12.83 -5.26 -8.69
C PRO A 47 13.97 -6.07 -9.30
N LEU A 48 15.17 -6.00 -8.72
CA LEU A 48 16.39 -6.61 -9.22
C LEU A 48 16.75 -7.96 -8.56
N VAL A 49 15.96 -8.43 -7.59
CA VAL A 49 16.20 -9.70 -6.88
C VAL A 49 16.49 -10.87 -7.82
N PRO A 50 15.74 -11.14 -8.92
CA PRO A 50 16.06 -12.23 -9.83
C PRO A 50 17.45 -12.14 -10.44
N TYR A 51 17.92 -10.92 -10.73
CA TYR A 51 19.23 -10.66 -11.34
C TYR A 51 20.37 -10.77 -10.30
N LEU A 52 20.13 -10.33 -9.08
CA LEU A 52 21.04 -10.53 -7.95
C LEU A 52 21.20 -12.03 -7.61
N MET A 53 20.15 -12.82 -7.88
CA MET A 53 20.18 -14.28 -7.75
C MET A 53 20.80 -15.00 -8.95
N GLY A 54 21.29 -14.27 -9.98
CA GLY A 54 22.09 -14.81 -11.05
C GLY A 54 21.46 -14.85 -12.44
N GLN A 55 20.21 -14.39 -12.60
CA GLN A 55 19.65 -14.14 -13.94
C GLN A 55 20.42 -13.02 -14.65
N GLU A 56 20.46 -13.05 -15.98
CA GLU A 56 21.07 -11.98 -16.75
C GLU A 56 20.08 -10.84 -16.97
N HIS A 57 20.48 -9.61 -16.62
CA HIS A 57 19.66 -8.44 -16.86
C HIS A 57 19.85 -7.95 -18.31
N PRO A 58 18.76 -7.62 -19.05
CA PRO A 58 18.85 -7.21 -20.46
C PRO A 58 19.76 -5.99 -20.71
N ALA A 59 19.85 -5.07 -19.75
CA ALA A 59 20.69 -3.88 -19.85
C ALA A 59 22.17 -4.12 -19.44
N GLY A 60 22.53 -5.33 -19.01
CA GLY A 60 23.89 -5.68 -18.63
C GLY A 60 24.12 -5.79 -17.12
N LYS A 61 25.38 -5.71 -16.69
CA LYS A 61 25.79 -5.99 -15.30
C LYS A 61 25.90 -4.77 -14.40
N ARG A 62 25.99 -3.57 -14.98
CA ARG A 62 26.07 -2.28 -14.25
C ARG A 62 24.81 -1.50 -14.51
N LEU A 63 24.03 -1.27 -13.47
CA LEU A 63 22.74 -0.58 -13.55
C LEU A 63 22.72 0.62 -12.62
N THR A 64 21.92 1.62 -12.96
CA THR A 64 21.64 2.77 -12.08
C THR A 64 20.24 3.29 -12.35
N ASP A 65 19.57 3.78 -11.30
CA ASP A 65 18.28 4.46 -11.43
C ASP A 65 17.99 5.43 -10.28
N VAL A 66 16.79 5.99 -10.36
CA VAL A 66 16.13 6.72 -9.26
C VAL A 66 14.85 5.97 -8.97
N GLN A 67 14.87 5.09 -7.97
CA GLN A 67 13.75 4.22 -7.64
C GLN A 67 12.79 4.87 -6.65
N LYS A 68 11.50 4.85 -7.00
CA LYS A 68 10.40 5.17 -6.07
C LYS A 68 10.32 4.09 -5.00
N CYS A 69 10.37 4.47 -3.74
CA CYS A 69 10.30 3.57 -2.58
C CYS A 69 9.22 4.01 -1.59
N LEU A 70 8.63 3.05 -0.90
CA LEU A 70 7.66 3.32 0.16
C LEU A 70 7.87 2.37 1.34
N ARG A 71 8.18 2.94 2.50
CA ARG A 71 8.36 2.23 3.77
C ARG A 71 7.19 2.51 4.71
N THR A 72 6.50 1.46 5.10
CA THR A 72 5.30 1.56 5.94
C THR A 72 5.60 1.50 7.43
N GLY A 73 6.77 1.00 7.81
CA GLY A 73 7.25 0.97 9.19
C GLY A 73 7.42 2.36 9.79
N ASP A 74 7.79 3.33 8.96
CA ASP A 74 8.14 4.69 9.38
C ASP A 74 6.92 5.63 9.47
N ILE A 75 5.70 5.17 9.19
CA ILE A 75 4.49 6.02 9.18
C ILE A 75 4.30 6.75 10.51
N ASP A 76 4.57 6.09 11.63
CA ASP A 76 4.36 6.67 12.97
C ASP A 76 5.44 7.68 13.36
N GLU A 77 6.63 7.56 12.77
CA GLU A 77 7.76 8.48 12.96
C GLU A 77 7.61 9.77 12.15
N VAL A 78 6.81 9.73 11.06
CA VAL A 78 6.57 10.91 10.22
C VAL A 78 5.96 12.05 11.03
N GLY A 79 6.59 13.22 10.88
CA GLY A 79 6.33 14.44 11.64
C GLY A 79 7.61 14.97 12.29
N ASP A 80 8.67 14.16 12.39
CA ASP A 80 10.02 14.57 12.76
C ASP A 80 10.74 15.29 11.59
N ALA A 81 12.06 15.42 11.64
CA ALA A 81 12.84 16.17 10.67
C ALA A 81 13.30 15.35 9.44
N SER A 82 13.25 14.01 9.48
CA SER A 82 13.98 13.17 8.52
C SER A 82 13.23 11.95 8.00
N HIS A 83 12.15 11.50 8.66
CA HIS A 83 11.38 10.34 8.22
C HIS A 83 10.35 10.71 7.15
N CYS A 84 10.30 9.89 6.10
CA CYS A 84 9.33 9.95 5.01
C CYS A 84 8.81 8.55 4.72
N THR A 85 7.50 8.41 4.42
CA THR A 85 6.95 7.13 3.96
C THR A 85 7.27 6.86 2.49
N PHE A 86 7.03 7.81 1.61
CA PHE A 86 7.53 7.80 0.24
C PHE A 86 8.85 8.53 0.19
N PHE A 87 9.81 7.96 -0.53
CA PHE A 87 11.10 8.61 -0.82
C PHE A 87 11.67 8.07 -2.13
N GLU A 88 12.65 8.80 -2.65
CA GLU A 88 13.40 8.38 -3.83
C GLU A 88 14.76 7.86 -3.40
N MET A 89 15.11 6.67 -3.88
CA MET A 89 16.41 6.05 -3.68
C MET A 89 17.22 6.12 -4.97
N LEU A 90 18.35 6.80 -4.91
CA LEU A 90 19.34 6.81 -5.99
C LEU A 90 20.17 5.53 -5.84
N GLY A 91 20.13 4.66 -6.85
CA GLY A 91 20.75 3.32 -6.77
C GLY A 91 21.78 3.07 -7.88
N ASN A 92 22.80 2.31 -7.53
CA ASN A 92 23.69 1.69 -8.51
C ASN A 92 24.01 0.25 -8.12
N TRP A 93 24.05 -0.62 -9.11
CA TRP A 93 24.20 -2.06 -8.90
C TRP A 93 25.33 -2.64 -9.75
N SER A 94 26.00 -3.64 -9.16
CA SER A 94 26.91 -4.56 -9.83
C SER A 94 26.35 -5.98 -9.75
N LEU A 95 26.03 -6.56 -10.90
CA LEU A 95 25.56 -7.94 -11.01
C LEU A 95 26.75 -8.89 -11.30
N GLY A 96 27.67 -9.02 -10.32
CA GLY A 96 28.87 -9.82 -10.42
C GLY A 96 29.94 -9.25 -11.35
N ASP A 97 30.13 -7.93 -11.34
CA ASP A 97 31.15 -7.21 -12.13
C ASP A 97 32.19 -6.57 -11.20
N TYR A 98 31.89 -5.41 -10.58
CA TYR A 98 32.75 -4.79 -9.56
C TYR A 98 32.26 -5.11 -8.14
N PHE A 99 33.09 -4.78 -7.12
CA PHE A 99 32.75 -5.03 -5.74
C PHE A 99 33.19 -3.87 -4.82
N LYS A 100 33.58 -4.14 -3.58
CA LYS A 100 33.87 -3.15 -2.52
C LYS A 100 34.81 -2.03 -2.93
N HIS A 101 35.94 -2.39 -3.56
CA HIS A 101 36.98 -1.44 -3.93
C HIS A 101 36.49 -0.31 -4.84
N GLU A 102 35.79 -0.65 -5.91
CA GLU A 102 35.24 0.32 -6.85
C GLU A 102 34.07 1.07 -6.23
N SER A 103 33.16 0.35 -5.54
CA SER A 103 31.98 0.96 -4.92
C SER A 103 32.36 2.06 -3.94
N ILE A 104 33.28 1.77 -3.02
CA ILE A 104 33.76 2.74 -2.03
C ILE A 104 34.51 3.89 -2.70
N ALA A 105 35.35 3.59 -3.68
CA ALA A 105 36.09 4.63 -4.40
C ALA A 105 35.15 5.60 -5.16
N TRP A 106 34.10 5.08 -5.78
CA TRP A 106 33.12 5.93 -6.47
C TRP A 106 32.22 6.70 -5.49
N SER A 107 31.87 6.10 -4.36
CA SER A 107 31.19 6.83 -3.29
C SER A 107 32.02 7.99 -2.77
N TYR A 108 33.31 7.75 -2.51
CA TYR A 108 34.25 8.79 -2.12
C TYR A 108 34.30 9.92 -3.16
N GLU A 109 34.52 9.58 -4.44
CA GLU A 109 34.65 10.56 -5.51
C GLU A 109 33.37 11.39 -5.68
N LEU A 110 32.20 10.74 -5.71
CA LEU A 110 30.92 11.43 -5.85
C LEU A 110 30.67 12.41 -4.71
N LEU A 111 30.93 11.98 -3.48
CA LEU A 111 30.65 12.79 -2.30
C LEU A 111 31.63 13.96 -2.15
N THR A 112 32.93 13.72 -2.33
CA THR A 112 33.97 14.69 -1.91
C THR A 112 34.50 15.57 -3.03
N SER A 113 34.46 15.11 -4.30
CA SER A 113 34.97 15.90 -5.42
C SER A 113 34.17 17.18 -5.64
N GLU A 114 34.85 18.30 -5.82
CA GLU A 114 34.24 19.59 -6.17
C GLU A 114 33.51 19.55 -7.53
N GLU A 115 33.89 18.64 -8.43
CA GLU A 115 33.18 18.42 -9.69
C GLU A 115 31.77 17.89 -9.43
N TRP A 116 31.59 17.05 -8.42
CA TRP A 116 30.33 16.39 -8.07
C TRP A 116 29.62 17.07 -6.91
N LEU A 117 29.61 16.50 -5.70
CA LEU A 117 28.87 17.06 -4.57
C LEU A 117 29.71 18.01 -3.70
N GLY A 118 31.03 17.81 -3.62
CA GLY A 118 31.95 18.65 -2.89
C GLY A 118 31.70 18.72 -1.38
N ILE A 119 31.24 17.60 -0.80
CA ILE A 119 31.03 17.52 0.65
C ILE A 119 32.38 17.47 1.34
N ASP A 120 32.55 18.26 2.40
CA ASP A 120 33.74 18.24 3.22
C ASP A 120 33.92 16.86 3.86
N LYS A 121 35.05 16.22 3.60
CA LYS A 121 35.35 14.88 4.11
C LYS A 121 35.35 14.79 5.63
N ASP A 122 35.71 15.88 6.33
CA ASP A 122 35.74 15.91 7.79
C ASP A 122 34.33 15.87 8.42
N ARG A 123 33.28 16.01 7.59
CA ARG A 123 31.87 15.84 7.98
C ARG A 123 31.30 14.48 7.62
N LEU A 124 32.08 13.58 7.01
CA LEU A 124 31.64 12.24 6.64
C LEU A 124 32.09 11.22 7.69
N TYR A 125 31.17 10.35 8.06
CA TYR A 125 31.35 9.25 9.01
C TYR A 125 30.84 7.95 8.38
N PHE A 126 31.41 6.83 8.78
CA PHE A 126 31.14 5.53 8.17
C PHE A 126 30.87 4.47 9.22
N THR A 127 30.07 3.49 8.84
CA THR A 127 29.92 2.27 9.62
C THR A 127 30.31 1.07 8.77
N CYS A 128 30.79 0.02 9.42
CA CYS A 128 31.13 -1.27 8.82
C CYS A 128 30.65 -2.40 9.71
N PHE A 129 30.34 -3.54 9.12
CA PHE A 129 29.89 -4.69 9.86
C PHE A 129 30.96 -5.24 10.83
N GLU A 130 30.60 -5.41 12.11
CA GLU A 130 31.53 -5.88 13.14
C GLU A 130 31.80 -7.38 13.12
N GLY A 131 31.00 -8.14 12.35
CA GLY A 131 31.07 -9.59 12.28
C GLY A 131 30.14 -10.29 13.27
N ASP A 132 29.68 -11.47 12.90
CA ASP A 132 28.92 -12.41 13.73
C ASP A 132 29.21 -13.85 13.33
N GLU A 133 28.37 -14.81 13.76
CA GLU A 133 28.47 -16.22 13.40
C GLU A 133 28.28 -16.51 11.90
N ASN A 134 27.61 -15.63 11.15
CA ASN A 134 27.29 -15.81 9.75
C ASN A 134 28.35 -15.24 8.81
N ALA A 135 29.01 -14.15 9.23
CA ALA A 135 30.02 -13.49 8.41
C ALA A 135 31.11 -12.81 9.25
N PRO A 136 32.35 -12.77 8.76
CA PRO A 136 33.46 -12.14 9.47
C PRO A 136 33.28 -10.61 9.49
N ARG A 137 34.00 -9.96 10.43
CA ARG A 137 34.15 -8.50 10.47
C ARG A 137 34.60 -7.96 9.12
N ASP A 138 33.96 -6.89 8.65
CA ASP A 138 34.27 -6.25 7.37
C ASP A 138 35.47 -5.28 7.46
N THR A 139 36.65 -5.86 7.62
CA THR A 139 37.90 -5.10 7.61
C THR A 139 38.24 -4.55 6.23
N GLU A 140 37.79 -5.21 5.15
CA GLU A 140 38.03 -4.79 3.77
C GLU A 140 37.39 -3.40 3.49
N SER A 141 36.14 -3.20 3.89
CA SER A 141 35.47 -1.90 3.75
C SER A 141 36.10 -0.83 4.63
N HIS A 142 36.41 -1.16 5.89
CA HIS A 142 37.08 -0.25 6.83
C HIS A 142 38.43 0.22 6.25
N ASP A 143 39.30 -0.72 5.86
CA ASP A 143 40.63 -0.40 5.38
C ASP A 143 40.57 0.40 4.07
N ARG A 144 39.55 0.13 3.23
CA ARG A 144 39.32 0.90 2.02
C ARG A 144 38.96 2.37 2.30
N TRP A 145 38.13 2.65 3.31
CA TRP A 145 37.85 4.03 3.72
C TRP A 145 39.10 4.73 4.26
N VAL A 146 39.93 4.03 5.02
CA VAL A 146 41.22 4.57 5.50
C VAL A 146 42.15 4.88 4.33
N GLU A 147 42.25 3.98 3.32
CA GLU A 147 43.02 4.22 2.07
C GLU A 147 42.53 5.45 1.30
N MET A 148 41.24 5.76 1.34
CA MET A 148 40.67 6.98 0.74
C MET A 148 41.00 8.25 1.53
N GLY A 149 41.71 8.13 2.66
CA GLY A 149 42.21 9.22 3.46
C GLY A 149 41.24 9.74 4.52
N PHE A 150 40.31 8.90 4.99
CA PHE A 150 39.49 9.21 6.15
C PHE A 150 40.21 8.84 7.45
N ASP A 151 39.96 9.62 8.51
CA ASP A 151 40.45 9.32 9.83
C ASP A 151 39.76 8.03 10.35
N PRO A 152 40.51 7.04 10.87
CA PRO A 152 39.92 5.85 11.47
C PRO A 152 38.90 6.13 12.59
N SER A 153 38.98 7.27 13.25
CA SER A 153 38.00 7.68 14.27
C SER A 153 36.62 8.06 13.70
N HIS A 154 36.52 8.21 12.39
CA HIS A 154 35.26 8.44 11.69
C HIS A 154 34.59 7.13 11.23
N ILE A 155 35.24 5.96 11.45
CA ILE A 155 34.77 4.67 10.96
C ILE A 155 34.44 3.76 12.15
N PHE A 156 33.20 3.32 12.26
CA PHE A 156 32.69 2.55 13.39
C PHE A 156 32.31 1.14 12.94
N TYR A 157 32.59 0.14 13.77
CA TYR A 157 32.07 -1.19 13.59
C TYR A 157 30.77 -1.35 14.37
N LEU A 158 29.71 -1.76 13.69
CA LEU A 158 28.39 -1.98 14.28
C LEU A 158 27.87 -3.37 13.93
N GLY A 159 26.99 -3.92 14.77
CA GLY A 159 26.42 -5.24 14.62
C GLY A 159 25.39 -5.35 13.51
N ALA A 160 24.87 -6.56 13.30
CA ALA A 160 23.94 -6.89 12.23
C ALA A 160 22.65 -6.03 12.25
N LYS A 161 22.26 -5.45 13.38
CA LYS A 161 21.12 -4.54 13.45
C LYS A 161 21.32 -3.29 12.56
N HIS A 162 22.56 -2.87 12.36
CA HIS A 162 22.93 -1.62 11.65
C HIS A 162 23.66 -1.88 10.32
N ASN A 163 24.53 -2.88 10.27
CA ASN A 163 25.40 -3.13 9.11
C ASN A 163 25.21 -4.51 8.47
N TRP A 164 23.98 -5.02 8.47
CA TRP A 164 23.59 -6.19 7.70
C TRP A 164 22.26 -5.95 7.02
N TRP A 165 22.24 -5.96 5.71
CA TRP A 165 21.05 -5.71 4.93
C TRP A 165 20.46 -6.98 4.31
N ILE A 166 19.12 -7.11 4.35
CA ILE A 166 18.34 -8.20 3.77
C ILE A 166 16.94 -7.70 3.37
N PRO A 167 16.39 -8.08 2.18
CA PRO A 167 15.05 -7.71 1.76
C PRO A 167 13.98 -8.59 2.43
N GLY A 168 13.55 -8.25 3.62
CA GLY A 168 12.55 -9.03 4.36
C GLY A 168 13.14 -10.20 5.15
N ASN A 169 12.46 -11.36 5.17
CA ASN A 169 12.86 -12.50 6.01
C ASN A 169 13.83 -13.45 5.31
N SER A 170 13.87 -13.47 3.99
CA SER A 170 14.74 -14.31 3.16
C SER A 170 15.13 -13.58 1.87
N GLY A 171 16.28 -13.89 1.32
CA GLY A 171 16.77 -13.29 0.07
C GLY A 171 18.26 -13.06 0.03
N PRO A 172 18.76 -12.43 -1.04
CA PRO A 172 20.16 -12.02 -1.12
C PRO A 172 20.46 -10.98 -0.05
N CYS A 173 21.58 -11.17 0.65
CA CYS A 173 21.91 -10.32 1.81
C CYS A 173 23.44 -10.19 1.94
N GLY A 174 23.86 -9.32 2.84
CA GLY A 174 25.27 -9.17 3.15
C GLY A 174 25.58 -8.00 4.07
N PRO A 175 26.86 -7.89 4.47
CA PRO A 175 27.33 -6.73 5.22
C PRO A 175 27.24 -5.47 4.35
N ASP A 176 27.10 -4.36 5.02
CA ASP A 176 27.09 -3.06 4.36
C ASP A 176 28.04 -2.07 5.06
N THR A 177 28.27 -0.95 4.37
CA THR A 177 28.94 0.23 4.91
C THR A 177 28.07 1.43 4.63
N GLU A 178 27.53 2.02 5.70
CA GLU A 178 26.70 3.20 5.63
C GLU A 178 27.55 4.48 5.71
N ILE A 179 27.11 5.51 5.06
CA ILE A 179 27.75 6.82 4.99
C ILE A 179 26.84 7.84 5.64
N PHE A 180 27.36 8.52 6.66
CA PHE A 180 26.68 9.51 7.46
C PHE A 180 27.28 10.89 7.26
N PHE A 181 26.41 11.90 7.33
CA PHE A 181 26.80 13.29 7.36
C PHE A 181 26.65 13.85 8.77
N ASP A 182 27.70 14.49 9.30
CA ASP A 182 27.63 15.22 10.55
C ASP A 182 26.85 16.53 10.36
N THR A 183 25.67 16.62 10.94
CA THR A 183 24.78 17.78 10.85
C THR A 183 25.29 19.00 11.62
N GLY A 184 26.33 18.83 12.45
CA GLY A 184 26.84 19.86 13.35
C GLY A 184 26.13 19.95 14.70
N LYS A 185 25.10 19.14 14.94
CA LYS A 185 24.43 19.05 16.24
C LYS A 185 25.41 18.54 17.31
N PRO A 186 25.24 18.91 18.60
CA PRO A 186 26.06 18.39 19.68
C PRO A 186 25.91 16.89 19.87
N LYS A 187 26.94 16.24 20.38
CA LYS A 187 26.88 14.84 20.80
C LYS A 187 25.84 14.66 21.92
N CYS A 188 25.02 13.62 21.85
CA CYS A 188 24.03 13.30 22.89
C CYS A 188 24.65 12.66 24.14
N CYS A 189 25.81 12.02 23.99
CA CYS A 189 26.59 11.38 25.07
C CYS A 189 28.07 11.28 24.65
N PRO A 190 28.99 10.94 25.56
CA PRO A 190 30.43 10.78 25.24
C PRO A 190 30.69 9.74 24.14
N GLU A 191 29.91 8.66 24.11
CA GLU A 191 29.99 7.54 23.16
C GLU A 191 29.14 7.76 21.90
N CYS A 192 28.62 8.97 21.68
CA CYS A 192 27.77 9.28 20.52
C CYS A 192 28.46 8.93 19.19
N ASN A 193 27.80 8.08 18.42
CA ASN A 193 28.26 7.56 17.14
C ASN A 193 27.07 7.45 16.16
N PRO A 194 27.26 7.01 14.91
CA PRO A 194 26.20 6.90 13.93
C PRO A 194 25.00 6.02 14.30
N SER A 195 25.11 5.13 15.29
CA SER A 195 23.97 4.32 15.77
C SER A 195 23.00 5.08 16.70
N CYS A 196 23.31 6.34 17.03
CA CYS A 196 22.47 7.17 17.91
C CYS A 196 21.40 7.93 17.12
N ASP A 197 20.15 7.86 17.57
CA ASP A 197 18.99 8.56 16.96
C ASP A 197 18.91 10.06 17.33
N CYS A 198 20.02 10.68 17.75
CA CYS A 198 20.05 12.08 18.21
C CYS A 198 20.06 13.10 17.06
N GLY A 199 20.16 12.65 15.82
CA GLY A 199 20.20 13.48 14.62
C GLY A 199 21.53 14.22 14.40
N LYS A 200 22.61 13.87 15.13
CA LYS A 200 23.97 14.37 14.85
C LYS A 200 24.51 13.78 13.56
N TYR A 201 24.35 12.50 13.39
CA TYR A 201 24.76 11.77 12.19
C TYR A 201 23.52 11.42 11.37
N LEU A 202 23.42 11.95 10.16
CA LEU A 202 22.34 11.67 9.22
C LEU A 202 22.84 10.70 8.17
N GLU A 203 22.28 9.49 8.13
CA GLU A 203 22.56 8.53 7.05
C GLU A 203 22.11 9.11 5.71
N ILE A 204 23.04 9.20 4.76
CA ILE A 204 22.78 9.70 3.41
C ILE A 204 22.92 8.62 2.33
N TRP A 205 23.74 7.59 2.55
CA TRP A 205 23.99 6.53 1.57
C TRP A 205 24.36 5.23 2.25
N ASN A 206 23.90 4.09 1.71
CA ASN A 206 24.30 2.76 2.12
C ASN A 206 24.87 1.97 0.94
N ASN A 207 26.04 1.34 1.10
CA ASN A 207 26.67 0.42 0.15
C ASN A 207 26.56 -1.02 0.69
N VAL A 208 25.67 -1.83 0.11
CA VAL A 208 25.44 -3.21 0.51
C VAL A 208 26.26 -4.15 -0.36
N PHE A 209 27.00 -5.05 0.26
CA PHE A 209 27.83 -6.04 -0.40
C PHE A 209 27.16 -7.43 -0.34
N MET A 210 26.25 -7.65 -1.29
CA MET A 210 25.45 -8.87 -1.36
C MET A 210 26.28 -10.05 -1.81
N GLN A 211 26.73 -10.85 -0.85
CA GLN A 211 27.53 -12.04 -1.08
C GLN A 211 26.98 -13.31 -0.43
N TYR A 212 25.81 -13.19 0.24
CA TYR A 212 25.14 -14.28 0.92
C TYR A 212 23.67 -14.37 0.51
N TYR A 213 23.07 -15.52 0.77
CA TYR A 213 21.64 -15.77 0.68
C TYR A 213 21.16 -16.34 2.01
N LYS A 214 20.10 -15.76 2.54
CA LYS A 214 19.41 -16.27 3.73
C LYS A 214 18.12 -16.96 3.29
N ASP A 215 17.96 -18.23 3.68
CA ASP A 215 16.74 -19.00 3.40
C ASP A 215 15.62 -18.70 4.41
N ALA A 216 14.43 -19.33 4.21
CA ALA A 216 13.28 -19.15 5.09
C ALA A 216 13.50 -19.76 6.49
N GLU A 217 14.41 -20.71 6.63
CA GLU A 217 14.80 -21.35 7.87
C GLU A 217 15.84 -20.53 8.65
N GLY A 218 16.40 -19.48 8.02
CA GLY A 218 17.37 -18.57 8.62
C GLY A 218 18.83 -18.93 8.35
N ASN A 219 19.12 -19.96 7.54
CA ASN A 219 20.49 -20.33 7.21
C ASN A 219 21.09 -19.36 6.20
N VAL A 220 22.32 -18.94 6.43
CA VAL A 220 23.06 -18.00 5.57
C VAL A 220 24.12 -18.77 4.78
N THR A 221 24.07 -18.70 3.46
CA THR A 221 24.99 -19.39 2.53
C THR A 221 25.59 -18.41 1.53
N PRO A 222 26.83 -18.61 1.05
CA PRO A 222 27.43 -17.74 0.04
C PRO A 222 26.67 -17.77 -1.29
N LEU A 223 26.50 -16.59 -1.93
CA LEU A 223 26.05 -16.49 -3.30
C LEU A 223 27.13 -16.92 -4.30
N ALA A 224 26.71 -17.43 -5.46
CA ALA A 224 27.62 -17.79 -6.55
C ALA A 224 28.40 -16.60 -7.12
N LYS A 225 27.84 -15.39 -7.04
CA LYS A 225 28.45 -14.14 -7.48
C LYS A 225 28.31 -13.10 -6.36
N ARG A 226 29.33 -12.27 -6.22
CA ARG A 226 29.28 -11.09 -5.34
C ARG A 226 28.66 -9.94 -6.09
N ASN A 227 27.65 -9.30 -5.50
CA ASN A 227 26.94 -8.18 -6.08
C ASN A 227 27.13 -6.94 -5.20
N VAL A 228 26.95 -5.77 -5.81
CA VAL A 228 26.84 -4.50 -5.10
C VAL A 228 25.42 -3.98 -5.30
N ASP A 229 24.82 -3.57 -4.21
CA ASP A 229 23.58 -2.80 -4.15
C ASP A 229 23.85 -1.54 -3.35
N THR A 230 23.52 -0.36 -3.88
CA THR A 230 23.65 0.86 -3.10
C THR A 230 22.35 1.67 -3.11
N GLY A 231 22.09 2.37 -2.02
CA GLY A 231 20.92 3.23 -1.90
C GLY A 231 21.27 4.56 -1.22
N MET A 232 21.25 5.64 -2.01
CA MET A 232 21.36 7.01 -1.50
C MET A 232 19.97 7.60 -1.37
N GLY A 233 19.59 8.04 -0.17
CA GLY A 233 18.33 8.74 0.07
C GLY A 233 18.35 10.14 -0.55
N LEU A 234 17.53 10.39 -1.58
CA LEU A 234 17.51 11.68 -2.27
C LEU A 234 17.11 12.81 -1.31
N ASP A 235 16.01 12.66 -0.57
CA ASP A 235 15.49 13.70 0.32
C ASP A 235 16.52 14.08 1.42
N ARG A 236 17.20 13.09 2.01
CA ARG A 236 18.23 13.31 3.05
C ARG A 236 19.50 13.97 2.47
N THR A 237 19.93 13.52 1.30
CA THR A 237 21.12 14.09 0.64
C THR A 237 20.85 15.53 0.21
N ILE A 238 19.66 15.83 -0.33
CA ILE A 238 19.28 17.21 -0.68
C ILE A 238 19.19 18.10 0.54
N ALA A 239 18.61 17.63 1.64
CA ALA A 239 18.59 18.39 2.89
C ALA A 239 20.02 18.77 3.33
N THR A 240 20.95 17.81 3.24
CA THR A 240 22.38 18.06 3.50
C THR A 240 22.96 19.12 2.57
N LEU A 241 22.76 18.99 1.26
CA LEU A 241 23.34 19.88 0.24
C LEU A 241 22.75 21.29 0.26
N GLN A 242 21.49 21.44 0.65
CA GLN A 242 20.82 22.74 0.80
C GLN A 242 21.04 23.36 2.19
N GLY A 243 21.67 22.64 3.11
CA GLY A 243 21.85 23.08 4.50
C GLY A 243 20.51 23.22 5.25
N ALA A 244 19.52 22.40 4.86
CA ALA A 244 18.19 22.41 5.46
C ALA A 244 18.20 21.66 6.81
N GLU A 245 17.41 22.13 7.78
CA GLU A 245 17.27 21.47 9.09
C GLU A 245 16.42 20.20 9.01
N SER A 246 15.58 20.11 7.97
CA SER A 246 14.65 19.02 7.76
C SER A 246 14.52 18.71 6.27
N VAL A 247 14.21 17.45 5.91
CA VAL A 247 13.86 17.07 4.54
C VAL A 247 12.67 17.86 4.01
N TYR A 248 11.75 18.27 4.89
CA TYR A 248 10.56 19.07 4.57
C TYR A 248 10.85 20.52 4.21
N ASP A 249 12.07 21.02 4.50
CA ASP A 249 12.52 22.38 4.18
C ASP A 249 13.19 22.45 2.79
N THR A 250 13.23 21.33 2.05
CA THR A 250 13.87 21.21 0.74
C THR A 250 12.97 21.62 -0.41
N ASP A 251 13.57 21.81 -1.59
CA ASP A 251 12.84 22.12 -2.83
C ASP A 251 11.83 21.04 -3.24
N GLY A 252 12.02 19.79 -2.81
CA GLY A 252 11.10 18.69 -3.04
C GLY A 252 9.76 18.87 -2.33
N PHE A 253 9.78 19.42 -1.10
CA PHE A 253 8.59 19.64 -0.29
C PHE A 253 8.06 21.07 -0.32
N ALA A 254 8.88 22.06 -0.67
CA ALA A 254 8.49 23.47 -0.58
C ALA A 254 7.16 23.82 -1.28
N PRO A 255 6.83 23.34 -2.50
CA PRO A 255 5.53 23.62 -3.13
C PRO A 255 4.36 22.98 -2.38
N ILE A 256 4.57 21.81 -1.78
CA ILE A 256 3.54 21.08 -1.01
C ILE A 256 3.26 21.80 0.30
N ILE A 257 4.31 22.20 1.02
CA ILE A 257 4.22 23.00 2.26
C ILE A 257 3.53 24.35 1.98
N ALA A 258 3.87 25.02 0.87
CA ALA A 258 3.23 26.26 0.47
C ALA A 258 1.72 26.08 0.21
N ARG A 259 1.31 25.00 -0.43
CA ARG A 259 -0.10 24.69 -0.65
C ARG A 259 -0.85 24.42 0.67
N ILE A 260 -0.22 23.73 1.63
CA ILE A 260 -0.79 23.49 2.95
C ILE A 260 -0.94 24.82 3.71
N ALA A 261 0.04 25.71 3.62
CA ALA A 261 -0.03 27.05 4.22
C ALA A 261 -1.18 27.88 3.63
N GLU A 262 -1.32 27.88 2.30
CA GLU A 262 -2.43 28.56 1.61
C GLU A 262 -3.80 28.05 2.09
N LEU A 263 -3.97 26.74 2.21
CA LEU A 263 -5.24 26.12 2.59
C LEU A 263 -5.59 26.32 4.06
N SER A 264 -4.60 26.27 4.95
CA SER A 264 -4.79 26.39 6.40
C SER A 264 -4.80 27.84 6.89
N GLY A 265 -4.23 28.78 6.14
CA GLY A 265 -3.96 30.14 6.58
C GLY A 265 -2.92 30.25 7.70
N LYS A 266 -2.13 29.20 7.94
CA LYS A 266 -1.06 29.12 8.95
C LYS A 266 0.30 29.10 8.29
N ASN A 267 1.35 29.46 9.08
CA ASN A 267 2.74 29.31 8.65
C ASN A 267 3.33 28.00 9.20
N TYR A 268 4.19 27.37 8.42
CA TYR A 268 4.87 26.12 8.77
C TYR A 268 5.64 26.20 10.11
N ASN A 269 6.17 27.37 10.46
CA ASN A 269 6.98 27.60 11.65
C ASN A 269 6.25 28.30 12.79
N ASP A 270 4.90 28.32 12.80
CA ASP A 270 4.13 28.99 13.87
C ASP A 270 4.39 28.36 15.25
N ASP A 271 4.37 27.02 15.32
CA ASP A 271 4.66 26.22 16.50
C ASP A 271 5.00 24.76 16.12
N GLU A 272 5.53 23.98 17.07
CA GLU A 272 5.93 22.58 16.81
C GLU A 272 4.76 21.66 16.45
N ALA A 273 3.57 21.90 16.98
CA ALA A 273 2.38 21.10 16.64
C ALA A 273 1.92 21.38 15.21
N THR A 274 1.94 22.66 14.81
CA THR A 274 1.65 23.09 13.44
C THR A 274 2.71 22.54 12.48
N LYS A 275 4.00 22.66 12.81
CA LYS A 275 5.11 22.13 12.01
C LYS A 275 4.97 20.62 11.80
N LYS A 276 4.69 19.87 12.87
CA LYS A 276 4.43 18.42 12.80
C LYS A 276 3.25 18.09 11.91
N ALA A 277 2.14 18.82 12.02
CA ALA A 277 0.96 18.62 11.20
C ALA A 277 1.24 18.84 9.70
N PHE A 278 1.98 19.91 9.35
CA PHE A 278 2.40 20.18 7.97
C PHE A 278 3.21 19.03 7.39
N ARG A 279 4.20 18.52 8.14
CA ARG A 279 5.06 17.41 7.72
C ARG A 279 4.25 16.15 7.45
N ILE A 280 3.35 15.79 8.38
CA ILE A 280 2.48 14.61 8.23
C ILE A 280 1.58 14.73 7.01
N ILE A 281 0.93 15.89 6.81
CA ILE A 281 0.07 16.11 5.65
C ILE A 281 0.87 16.04 4.36
N ALA A 282 2.04 16.71 4.31
CA ALA A 282 2.89 16.75 3.13
C ALA A 282 3.38 15.35 2.73
N ASP A 283 3.94 14.59 3.68
CA ASP A 283 4.42 13.24 3.44
C ASP A 283 3.29 12.30 3.01
N HIS A 284 2.21 12.26 3.78
CA HIS A 284 1.15 11.29 3.56
C HIS A 284 0.36 11.55 2.28
N ILE A 285 0.14 12.81 1.90
CA ILE A 285 -0.50 13.12 0.62
C ILE A 285 0.48 12.90 -0.54
N ARG A 286 1.79 13.17 -0.38
CA ARG A 286 2.81 12.77 -1.36
C ARG A 286 2.75 11.26 -1.60
N SER A 287 2.81 10.47 -0.55
CA SER A 287 2.76 9.01 -0.60
C SER A 287 1.46 8.49 -1.24
N ALA A 288 0.31 9.01 -0.80
CA ALA A 288 -0.99 8.63 -1.36
C ALA A 288 -1.11 8.98 -2.86
N THR A 289 -0.56 10.12 -3.28
CA THR A 289 -0.53 10.56 -4.68
C THR A 289 0.26 9.58 -5.55
N PHE A 290 1.45 9.14 -5.09
CA PHE A 290 2.27 8.17 -5.79
C PHE A 290 1.65 6.77 -5.84
N ILE A 291 1.01 6.31 -4.75
CA ILE A 291 0.31 5.01 -4.73
C ILE A 291 -0.88 5.03 -5.70
N LEU A 292 -1.72 6.07 -5.67
CA LEU A 292 -2.90 6.21 -6.54
C LEU A 292 -2.52 6.40 -8.01
N GLY A 293 -1.42 7.10 -8.26
CA GLY A 293 -0.88 7.39 -9.59
C GLY A 293 -0.06 6.26 -10.20
N ASP A 294 0.33 5.26 -9.41
CA ASP A 294 1.08 4.12 -9.92
C ASP A 294 0.30 3.39 -11.02
N PRO A 295 0.97 2.92 -12.10
CA PRO A 295 0.32 2.18 -13.18
C PRO A 295 -0.49 0.96 -12.71
N ARG A 296 -0.08 0.32 -11.61
CA ARG A 296 -0.80 -0.78 -10.96
C ARG A 296 -1.82 -0.33 -9.93
N GLY A 297 -1.96 0.94 -9.74
CA GLY A 297 -2.73 1.73 -8.82
C GLY A 297 -3.75 1.01 -7.93
N VAL A 298 -3.56 1.18 -6.64
CA VAL A 298 -4.40 0.65 -5.57
C VAL A 298 -5.39 1.72 -5.13
N THR A 299 -6.60 1.32 -4.75
CA THR A 299 -7.59 2.22 -4.13
C THR A 299 -7.72 1.94 -2.63
N PRO A 300 -8.15 2.94 -1.82
CA PRO A 300 -8.32 2.74 -0.38
C PRO A 300 -9.25 1.56 -0.04
N SER A 301 -8.76 0.60 0.73
CA SER A 301 -9.50 -0.61 1.12
C SER A 301 -9.26 -1.00 2.58
N ASN A 302 -9.78 -2.16 3.02
CA ASN A 302 -9.55 -2.68 4.37
C ASN A 302 -8.41 -3.71 4.45
N VAL A 303 -7.74 -3.98 3.35
CA VAL A 303 -6.72 -5.04 3.23
C VAL A 303 -5.50 -4.56 2.47
N ASP A 304 -4.35 -5.14 2.77
CA ASP A 304 -3.08 -5.02 2.05
C ASP A 304 -2.67 -3.56 1.74
N GLN A 305 -2.19 -3.28 0.54
CA GLN A 305 -1.75 -1.94 0.10
C GLN A 305 -2.86 -0.89 0.26
N GLY A 306 -4.13 -1.28 0.00
CA GLY A 306 -5.27 -0.39 0.13
C GLY A 306 -5.55 0.04 1.57
N TYR A 307 -5.22 -0.81 2.55
CA TYR A 307 -5.28 -0.44 3.98
C TYR A 307 -4.23 0.62 4.33
N ILE A 308 -2.99 0.43 3.87
CA ILE A 308 -1.92 1.41 4.07
C ILE A 308 -2.28 2.76 3.46
N LEU A 309 -2.73 2.77 2.21
CA LEU A 309 -3.19 3.98 1.53
C LEU A 309 -4.30 4.69 2.33
N ARG A 310 -5.28 3.93 2.81
CA ARG A 310 -6.36 4.45 3.65
C ARG A 310 -5.84 5.03 4.96
N ARG A 311 -4.89 4.37 5.63
CA ARG A 311 -4.25 4.84 6.85
C ARG A 311 -3.56 6.18 6.65
N LEU A 312 -2.75 6.32 5.58
CA LEU A 312 -2.06 7.56 5.22
C LEU A 312 -3.06 8.71 5.00
N ILE A 313 -4.08 8.49 4.16
CA ILE A 313 -5.09 9.51 3.87
C ILE A 313 -5.82 9.93 5.15
N ARG A 314 -6.26 8.99 5.98
CA ARG A 314 -7.01 9.31 7.21
C ARG A 314 -6.17 10.03 8.24
N ARG A 315 -4.88 9.69 8.36
CA ARG A 315 -3.97 10.42 9.23
C ARG A 315 -3.76 11.86 8.73
N ALA A 316 -3.58 12.07 7.43
CA ALA A 316 -3.52 13.40 6.84
C ALA A 316 -4.81 14.22 7.08
N ILE A 317 -6.00 13.62 6.94
CA ILE A 317 -7.29 14.29 7.20
C ILE A 317 -7.38 14.77 8.66
N ARG A 318 -6.96 13.96 9.62
CA ARG A 318 -6.95 14.35 11.04
C ARG A 318 -6.09 15.59 11.29
N PHE A 319 -4.85 15.58 10.80
CA PHE A 319 -3.95 16.72 10.98
C PHE A 319 -4.37 17.96 10.17
N ALA A 320 -4.98 17.76 9.00
CA ALA A 320 -5.59 18.84 8.21
C ALA A 320 -6.71 19.54 8.99
N MET A 321 -7.58 18.75 9.64
CA MET A 321 -8.63 19.29 10.51
C MET A 321 -8.04 20.06 11.70
N GLN A 322 -6.98 19.56 12.30
CA GLN A 322 -6.29 20.18 13.45
C GLN A 322 -5.73 21.57 13.12
N ILE A 323 -5.19 21.75 11.92
CA ILE A 323 -4.63 23.05 11.49
C ILE A 323 -5.65 23.92 10.71
N GLY A 324 -6.91 23.50 10.59
CA GLY A 324 -7.99 24.30 10.00
C GLY A 324 -8.08 24.26 8.49
N ILE A 325 -7.51 23.27 7.81
CA ILE A 325 -7.71 23.06 6.37
C ILE A 325 -9.19 22.76 6.10
N PRO A 326 -9.83 23.43 5.12
CA PRO A 326 -11.23 23.19 4.77
C PRO A 326 -11.48 21.74 4.35
N GLU A 327 -12.67 21.24 4.66
CA GLU A 327 -13.09 19.90 4.23
C GLU A 327 -13.05 19.76 2.69
N ASN A 328 -12.71 18.55 2.22
CA ASN A 328 -12.58 18.20 0.80
C ASN A 328 -11.53 19.03 0.06
N SER A 329 -10.41 19.35 0.71
CA SER A 329 -9.33 20.16 0.14
C SER A 329 -8.01 19.42 -0.05
N LEU A 330 -7.88 18.17 0.43
CA LEU A 330 -6.62 17.42 0.32
C LEU A 330 -6.25 17.06 -1.12
N SER A 331 -7.23 16.97 -2.02
CA SER A 331 -6.97 16.83 -3.46
C SER A 331 -6.13 17.99 -4.03
N LYS A 332 -6.27 19.22 -3.48
CA LYS A 332 -5.45 20.38 -3.87
C LYS A 332 -3.98 20.24 -3.42
N VAL A 333 -3.74 19.56 -2.29
CA VAL A 333 -2.37 19.23 -1.87
C VAL A 333 -1.76 18.20 -2.82
N ALA A 334 -2.54 17.19 -3.25
CA ALA A 334 -2.10 16.23 -4.26
C ALA A 334 -1.80 16.87 -5.61
N GLU A 335 -2.55 17.90 -6.03
CA GLU A 335 -2.24 18.68 -7.23
C GLU A 335 -0.85 19.31 -7.14
N ALA A 336 -0.46 19.88 -5.99
CA ALA A 336 0.90 20.42 -5.80
C ALA A 336 1.98 19.31 -5.88
N VAL A 337 1.68 18.10 -5.39
CA VAL A 337 2.57 16.94 -5.58
C VAL A 337 2.70 16.59 -7.06
N ILE A 338 1.58 16.51 -7.79
CA ILE A 338 1.58 16.20 -9.23
C ILE A 338 2.37 17.25 -10.00
N GLU A 339 2.13 18.54 -9.74
CA GLU A 339 2.86 19.65 -10.39
C GLU A 339 4.37 19.56 -10.15
N ARG A 340 4.78 19.20 -8.90
CA ARG A 340 6.20 19.09 -8.54
C ARG A 340 6.91 17.90 -9.19
N TYR A 341 6.20 16.77 -9.37
CA TYR A 341 6.84 15.51 -9.74
C TYR A 341 6.50 14.99 -11.15
N CYS A 342 5.51 15.54 -11.85
CA CYS A 342 5.03 14.97 -13.13
C CYS A 342 6.06 15.03 -14.27
N HIS A 343 7.07 15.91 -14.20
CA HIS A 343 8.15 15.96 -15.19
C HIS A 343 9.17 14.82 -15.01
N VAL A 344 9.24 14.21 -13.81
CA VAL A 344 10.05 13.02 -13.51
C VAL A 344 9.22 11.75 -13.63
N TYR A 345 7.95 11.83 -13.20
CA TYR A 345 7.00 10.72 -13.15
C TYR A 345 5.71 11.08 -13.90
N PRO A 346 5.69 10.94 -15.23
CA PRO A 346 4.57 11.37 -16.08
C PRO A 346 3.22 10.71 -15.71
N GLU A 347 3.28 9.48 -15.18
CA GLU A 347 2.11 8.73 -14.73
C GLU A 347 1.25 9.48 -13.70
N LEU A 348 1.85 10.39 -12.93
CA LEU A 348 1.10 11.22 -11.98
C LEU A 348 0.16 12.19 -12.70
N LYS A 349 0.60 12.76 -13.83
CA LYS A 349 -0.23 13.64 -14.66
C LYS A 349 -1.27 12.87 -15.43
N GLU A 350 -0.92 11.72 -15.97
CA GLU A 350 -1.82 10.82 -16.71
C GLU A 350 -2.97 10.33 -15.82
N ASN A 351 -2.68 10.04 -14.54
CA ASN A 351 -3.65 9.55 -13.56
C ASN A 351 -4.23 10.66 -12.65
N GLN A 352 -4.05 11.94 -12.96
CA GLN A 352 -4.45 13.06 -12.10
C GLN A 352 -5.92 12.99 -11.68
N GLU A 353 -6.84 12.72 -12.61
CA GLU A 353 -8.27 12.63 -12.33
C GLU A 353 -8.59 11.49 -11.36
N LYS A 354 -7.98 10.33 -11.54
CA LYS A 354 -8.11 9.19 -10.63
C LYS A 354 -7.60 9.54 -9.23
N ILE A 355 -6.42 10.15 -9.12
CA ILE A 355 -5.79 10.54 -7.86
C ILE A 355 -6.71 11.47 -7.07
N THR A 356 -7.13 12.58 -7.68
CA THR A 356 -7.94 13.60 -7.02
C THR A 356 -9.32 13.07 -6.65
N THR A 357 -9.93 12.24 -7.52
CA THR A 357 -11.24 11.64 -7.28
C THR A 357 -11.22 10.65 -6.12
N GLU A 358 -10.25 9.73 -6.06
CA GLU A 358 -10.17 8.74 -4.99
C GLU A 358 -9.80 9.38 -3.64
N LEU A 359 -8.92 10.39 -3.62
CA LEU A 359 -8.64 11.18 -2.43
C LEU A 359 -9.90 11.88 -1.92
N ALA A 360 -10.63 12.59 -2.78
CA ALA A 360 -11.85 13.30 -2.39
C ALA A 360 -12.94 12.34 -1.87
N LYS A 361 -13.08 11.16 -2.47
CA LYS A 361 -14.03 10.12 -2.01
C LYS A 361 -13.69 9.60 -0.60
N GLU A 362 -12.42 9.29 -0.33
CA GLU A 362 -12.01 8.79 0.98
C GLU A 362 -12.05 9.90 2.04
N GLU A 363 -11.69 11.13 1.68
CA GLU A 363 -11.79 12.32 2.53
C GLU A 363 -13.23 12.56 2.96
N ALA A 364 -14.16 12.67 2.02
CA ALA A 364 -15.59 12.89 2.30
C ALA A 364 -16.19 11.77 3.17
N ARG A 365 -15.82 10.52 2.89
CA ARG A 365 -16.28 9.35 3.67
C ARG A 365 -15.78 9.40 5.11
N PHE A 366 -14.51 9.72 5.33
CA PHE A 366 -13.92 9.68 6.66
C PHE A 366 -14.29 10.91 7.49
N GLN A 367 -14.34 12.10 6.91
CA GLN A 367 -14.76 13.32 7.61
C GLN A 367 -16.12 13.19 8.28
N HIS A 368 -17.06 12.47 7.62
CA HIS A 368 -18.39 12.24 8.22
C HIS A 368 -18.32 11.46 9.55
N THR A 369 -17.41 10.51 9.67
CA THR A 369 -17.27 9.68 10.88
C THR A 369 -16.22 10.22 11.85
N LEU A 370 -15.19 10.92 11.36
CA LEU A 370 -14.08 11.44 12.15
C LEU A 370 -14.54 12.35 13.30
N LYS A 371 -15.37 13.35 13.02
CA LYS A 371 -15.85 14.28 14.05
C LYS A 371 -16.64 13.57 15.15
N LYS A 372 -17.44 12.57 14.77
CA LYS A 372 -18.21 11.76 15.72
C LYS A 372 -17.30 10.86 16.56
N GLY A 373 -16.34 10.19 15.91
CA GLY A 373 -15.38 9.34 16.58
C GLY A 373 -14.46 10.11 17.52
N MET A 374 -13.99 11.29 17.13
CA MET A 374 -13.19 12.19 17.99
C MET A 374 -13.99 12.60 19.23
N LYS A 375 -15.26 12.98 19.06
CA LYS A 375 -16.15 13.32 20.20
C LYS A 375 -16.38 12.13 21.11
N GLU A 376 -16.54 10.94 20.56
CA GLU A 376 -16.70 9.72 21.34
C GLU A 376 -15.43 9.36 22.11
N PHE A 377 -14.26 9.47 21.48
CA PHE A 377 -12.98 9.29 22.16
C PHE A 377 -12.80 10.27 23.32
N GLU A 378 -13.07 11.55 23.12
CA GLU A 378 -13.02 12.58 24.17
C GLU A 378 -13.97 12.26 25.34
N ARG A 379 -15.19 11.75 25.05
CA ARG A 379 -16.15 11.34 26.06
C ARG A 379 -15.63 10.16 26.90
N MET A 380 -14.93 9.22 26.26
CA MET A 380 -14.49 7.97 26.91
C MET A 380 -13.14 8.14 27.64
N LYS A 381 -12.25 9.07 27.19
CA LYS A 381 -10.87 9.13 27.69
C LYS A 381 -10.74 9.29 29.22
N GLY A 382 -11.71 9.88 29.88
CA GLY A 382 -11.74 10.03 31.35
C GLY A 382 -12.28 8.79 32.11
N SER A 383 -12.79 7.77 31.41
CA SER A 383 -13.40 6.58 32.04
C SER A 383 -12.45 5.37 32.11
N PHE A 384 -11.26 5.45 31.51
CA PHE A 384 -10.28 4.36 31.53
C PHE A 384 -9.51 4.33 32.86
N ALA A 385 -9.96 3.43 33.77
CA ALA A 385 -9.49 3.39 35.16
C ALA A 385 -7.98 3.18 35.31
N ASP A 386 -7.35 2.43 34.39
CA ASP A 386 -5.93 2.07 34.43
C ASP A 386 -5.10 2.79 33.35
N GLY A 387 -5.64 3.87 32.77
CA GLY A 387 -4.96 4.57 31.66
C GLY A 387 -4.82 3.73 30.40
N LYS A 388 -5.64 2.67 30.27
CA LYS A 388 -5.60 1.74 29.14
C LYS A 388 -6.97 1.62 28.46
N ILE A 389 -7.01 1.84 27.14
CA ILE A 389 -8.18 1.60 26.30
C ILE A 389 -8.25 0.09 26.02
N ASP A 390 -9.36 -0.54 26.40
CA ASP A 390 -9.56 -1.96 26.16
C ASP A 390 -9.76 -2.28 24.66
N GLY A 391 -9.51 -3.54 24.29
CA GLY A 391 -9.54 -3.96 22.88
C GLY A 391 -10.91 -3.87 22.24
N VAL A 392 -12.00 -4.04 23.00
CA VAL A 392 -13.39 -3.96 22.49
C VAL A 392 -13.73 -2.50 22.15
N THR A 393 -13.32 -1.56 23.00
CA THR A 393 -13.47 -0.12 22.76
C THR A 393 -12.64 0.32 21.56
N ALA A 394 -11.39 -0.14 21.44
CA ALA A 394 -10.56 0.14 20.28
C ALA A 394 -11.17 -0.44 18.99
N PHE A 395 -11.74 -1.64 19.05
CA PHE A 395 -12.46 -2.25 17.92
C PHE A 395 -13.75 -1.49 17.58
N HIS A 396 -14.47 -0.98 18.56
CA HIS A 396 -15.64 -0.13 18.32
C HIS A 396 -15.28 1.16 17.55
N LEU A 397 -14.16 1.81 17.89
CA LEU A 397 -13.66 2.97 17.15
C LEU A 397 -13.28 2.59 15.71
N TYR A 398 -12.70 1.41 15.50
CA TYR A 398 -12.37 0.89 14.18
C TYR A 398 -13.60 0.58 13.33
N ASP A 399 -14.53 -0.21 13.85
CA ASP A 399 -15.69 -0.72 13.10
C ASP A 399 -16.74 0.38 12.83
N THR A 400 -17.02 1.22 13.83
CA THR A 400 -18.10 2.22 13.77
C THR A 400 -17.64 3.54 13.14
N PHE A 401 -16.42 4.00 13.47
CA PHE A 401 -15.92 5.30 13.04
C PHE A 401 -14.81 5.18 11.99
N GLY A 402 -14.34 3.98 11.71
CA GLY A 402 -13.31 3.72 10.72
C GLY A 402 -11.92 4.20 11.15
N PHE A 403 -11.64 4.24 12.46
CA PHE A 403 -10.32 4.58 12.97
C PHE A 403 -9.37 3.39 12.80
N PRO A 404 -8.31 3.49 12.00
CA PRO A 404 -7.25 2.49 12.05
C PRO A 404 -6.77 2.30 13.49
N ILE A 405 -6.34 1.09 13.87
CA ILE A 405 -5.89 0.85 15.26
C ILE A 405 -4.73 1.77 15.64
N GLU A 406 -3.81 1.99 14.71
CA GLU A 406 -2.66 2.86 14.88
C GLU A 406 -3.08 4.33 15.13
N PHE A 407 -4.19 4.77 14.54
CA PHE A 407 -4.76 6.09 14.79
C PHE A 407 -5.30 6.20 16.24
N THR A 408 -5.96 5.14 16.73
CA THR A 408 -6.41 5.06 18.13
C THR A 408 -5.23 5.03 19.08
N GLU A 409 -4.15 4.30 18.75
CA GLU A 409 -2.90 4.27 19.53
C GLU A 409 -2.19 5.63 19.56
N GLU A 410 -2.15 6.36 18.44
CA GLU A 410 -1.59 7.71 18.37
C GLU A 410 -2.37 8.68 19.26
N MET A 411 -3.71 8.67 19.16
CA MET A 411 -4.57 9.49 20.00
C MET A 411 -4.45 9.15 21.49
N ALA A 412 -4.36 7.86 21.82
CA ALA A 412 -4.17 7.39 23.18
C ALA A 412 -2.85 7.94 23.74
N ARG A 413 -1.76 7.80 23.01
CA ARG A 413 -0.41 8.26 23.38
C ARG A 413 -0.37 9.78 23.63
N GLU A 414 -1.03 10.56 22.78
CA GLU A 414 -1.17 12.03 22.94
C GLU A 414 -1.93 12.42 24.21
N ASN A 415 -2.75 11.53 24.74
CA ASN A 415 -3.53 11.73 25.97
C ASN A 415 -2.96 10.97 27.20
N GLY A 416 -1.73 10.44 27.11
CA GLY A 416 -1.11 9.67 28.20
C GLY A 416 -1.76 8.30 28.46
N LEU A 417 -2.48 7.76 27.46
CA LEU A 417 -3.15 6.47 27.52
C LEU A 417 -2.39 5.42 26.68
N THR A 418 -2.67 4.15 26.94
CA THR A 418 -2.23 3.00 26.14
C THR A 418 -3.43 2.27 25.56
N VAL A 419 -3.21 1.37 24.59
CA VAL A 419 -4.26 0.56 23.94
C VAL A 419 -3.98 -0.93 24.12
N ASP A 420 -5.01 -1.72 24.39
CA ASP A 420 -4.95 -3.17 24.40
C ASP A 420 -5.00 -3.72 22.97
N ARG A 421 -3.86 -3.75 22.30
CA ARG A 421 -3.75 -4.22 20.91
C ARG A 421 -4.13 -5.70 20.79
N ALA A 422 -3.70 -6.55 21.72
CA ALA A 422 -4.05 -7.97 21.70
C ALA A 422 -5.56 -8.20 21.83
N GLY A 423 -6.23 -7.44 22.71
CA GLY A 423 -7.70 -7.45 22.84
C GLY A 423 -8.40 -6.94 21.59
N PHE A 424 -7.84 -5.93 20.90
CA PHE A 424 -8.34 -5.46 19.61
C PHE A 424 -8.24 -6.55 18.54
N GLU A 425 -7.09 -7.21 18.41
CA GLU A 425 -6.87 -8.29 17.43
C GLU A 425 -7.82 -9.48 17.68
N ALA A 426 -8.08 -9.81 18.93
CA ALA A 426 -9.06 -10.83 19.30
C ALA A 426 -10.49 -10.43 18.87
N ALA A 427 -10.92 -9.20 19.16
CA ALA A 427 -12.24 -8.69 18.77
C ALA A 427 -12.39 -8.61 17.23
N PHE A 428 -11.35 -8.17 16.55
CA PHE A 428 -11.28 -8.11 15.08
C PHE A 428 -11.39 -9.51 14.45
N SER A 429 -10.65 -10.48 14.98
CA SER A 429 -10.68 -11.87 14.52
C SER A 429 -12.05 -12.52 14.78
N GLU A 430 -12.67 -12.27 15.93
CA GLU A 430 -14.02 -12.73 16.24
C GLU A 430 -15.04 -12.16 15.24
N HIS A 431 -14.96 -10.86 14.95
CA HIS A 431 -15.83 -10.21 13.97
C HIS A 431 -15.62 -10.78 12.56
N GLN A 432 -14.37 -11.00 12.14
CA GLN A 432 -14.05 -11.65 10.87
C GLN A 432 -14.61 -13.07 10.80
N ASN A 433 -14.48 -13.86 11.87
CA ASN A 433 -14.99 -15.22 11.92
C ASN A 433 -16.53 -15.24 11.86
N LYS A 434 -17.21 -14.35 12.57
CA LYS A 434 -18.67 -14.17 12.45
C LYS A 434 -19.08 -13.78 11.04
N SER A 435 -18.30 -12.91 10.38
CA SER A 435 -18.52 -12.51 8.99
C SER A 435 -18.27 -13.65 8.01
N LYS A 436 -17.20 -14.47 8.23
CA LYS A 436 -16.91 -15.68 7.43
C LYS A 436 -17.98 -16.75 7.61
N GLN A 437 -18.37 -17.04 8.85
CA GLN A 437 -19.48 -17.99 9.14
C GLN A 437 -20.79 -17.52 8.53
N GLY A 438 -21.07 -16.21 8.58
CA GLY A 438 -22.20 -15.61 7.87
C GLY A 438 -22.04 -15.67 6.34
N ALA A 439 -20.83 -15.65 5.79
CA ALA A 439 -20.55 -15.85 4.39
C ALA A 439 -20.64 -17.34 4.00
N GLU A 440 -20.07 -18.26 4.77
CA GLU A 440 -20.17 -19.71 4.54
C GLU A 440 -21.63 -20.22 4.59
N GLN A 441 -22.44 -19.67 5.51
CA GLN A 441 -23.89 -19.90 5.48
C GLN A 441 -24.55 -19.29 4.24
N ARG A 442 -24.00 -18.20 3.67
CA ARG A 442 -24.44 -17.62 2.40
C ARG A 442 -23.99 -18.44 1.19
N PHE A 443 -22.86 -19.15 1.27
CA PHE A 443 -22.29 -19.97 0.17
C PHE A 443 -23.06 -21.25 -0.12
N LYS A 444 -23.93 -21.72 0.76
CA LYS A 444 -24.92 -22.78 0.46
C LYS A 444 -26.06 -22.27 -0.44
N GLY A 445 -25.73 -21.52 -1.51
CA GLY A 445 -26.72 -21.00 -2.45
C GLY A 445 -27.56 -19.82 -1.93
N GLY A 446 -27.16 -19.17 -0.83
CA GLY A 446 -27.93 -18.08 -0.20
C GLY A 446 -29.22 -18.54 0.49
N LEU A 447 -29.39 -19.84 0.67
CA LEU A 447 -30.58 -20.46 1.25
C LEU A 447 -30.50 -20.47 2.79
N ALA A 448 -31.51 -19.91 3.46
CA ALA A 448 -31.63 -20.01 4.90
C ALA A 448 -31.97 -21.44 5.35
N GLU A 449 -32.78 -22.15 4.55
CA GLU A 449 -33.17 -23.55 4.71
C GLU A 449 -33.34 -24.20 3.35
N ALA A 450 -33.01 -25.48 3.20
CA ALA A 450 -33.20 -26.22 1.96
C ALA A 450 -34.59 -26.89 1.96
N ASN A 451 -35.55 -26.26 1.30
CA ASN A 451 -36.89 -26.80 1.08
C ASN A 451 -37.40 -26.45 -0.34
N GLU A 452 -38.55 -26.96 -0.71
CA GLU A 452 -39.13 -26.76 -2.05
C GLU A 452 -39.37 -25.26 -2.38
N VAL A 453 -39.81 -24.46 -1.40
CA VAL A 453 -40.08 -23.03 -1.59
C VAL A 453 -38.77 -22.28 -1.85
N THR A 454 -37.73 -22.57 -1.09
CA THR A 454 -36.43 -21.93 -1.26
C THR A 454 -35.74 -22.40 -2.55
N ALA A 455 -35.92 -23.63 -3.00
CA ALA A 455 -35.43 -24.12 -4.30
C ALA A 455 -36.07 -23.37 -5.47
N ARG A 456 -37.37 -23.09 -5.42
CA ARG A 456 -38.10 -22.28 -6.42
C ARG A 456 -37.58 -20.84 -6.42
N LEU A 457 -37.41 -20.20 -5.25
CA LEU A 457 -36.87 -18.86 -5.15
C LEU A 457 -35.39 -18.78 -5.59
N HIS A 458 -34.62 -19.87 -5.39
CA HIS A 458 -33.23 -19.95 -5.87
C HIS A 458 -33.19 -20.00 -7.41
N THR A 459 -34.05 -20.79 -8.01
CA THR A 459 -34.23 -20.82 -9.48
C THR A 459 -34.61 -19.43 -10.01
N ALA A 460 -35.56 -18.74 -9.36
CA ALA A 460 -35.94 -17.38 -9.75
C ALA A 460 -34.77 -16.38 -9.62
N THR A 461 -33.80 -16.63 -8.74
CA THR A 461 -32.60 -15.78 -8.58
C THR A 461 -31.70 -15.84 -9.82
N HIS A 462 -31.52 -17.02 -10.42
CA HIS A 462 -30.76 -17.17 -11.67
C HIS A 462 -31.48 -16.52 -12.86
N LEU A 463 -32.80 -16.67 -12.98
CA LEU A 463 -33.56 -15.97 -14.00
C LEU A 463 -33.51 -14.45 -13.83
N LEU A 464 -33.51 -13.95 -12.57
CA LEU A 464 -33.36 -12.54 -12.26
C LEU A 464 -31.98 -12.03 -12.69
N GLN A 465 -30.90 -12.76 -12.41
CA GLN A 465 -29.54 -12.38 -12.81
C GLN A 465 -29.42 -12.27 -14.34
N ALA A 466 -29.95 -13.26 -15.08
CA ALA A 466 -29.94 -13.25 -16.52
C ALA A 466 -30.76 -12.06 -17.09
N ALA A 467 -31.93 -11.78 -16.52
CA ALA A 467 -32.77 -10.66 -16.93
C ALA A 467 -32.09 -9.31 -16.66
N LEU A 468 -31.45 -9.15 -15.49
CA LEU A 468 -30.69 -7.94 -15.15
C LEU A 468 -29.54 -7.70 -16.14
N ARG A 469 -28.76 -8.72 -16.48
CA ARG A 469 -27.70 -8.61 -17.49
C ARG A 469 -28.24 -8.22 -18.87
N LYS A 470 -29.37 -8.75 -19.26
CA LYS A 470 -30.02 -8.44 -20.56
C LYS A 470 -30.50 -6.98 -20.61
N VAL A 471 -31.01 -6.42 -19.50
CA VAL A 471 -31.56 -5.05 -19.44
C VAL A 471 -30.50 -4.01 -19.15
N LEU A 472 -29.56 -4.30 -18.25
CA LEU A 472 -28.59 -3.34 -17.72
C LEU A 472 -27.18 -3.51 -18.31
N GLY A 473 -26.94 -4.61 -19.03
CA GLY A 473 -25.65 -4.92 -19.66
C GLY A 473 -24.83 -6.00 -18.94
N ASP A 474 -23.85 -6.54 -19.66
CA ASP A 474 -23.00 -7.67 -19.20
C ASP A 474 -22.10 -7.37 -18.00
N GLY A 475 -21.93 -6.09 -17.63
CA GLY A 475 -21.19 -5.67 -16.43
C GLY A 475 -21.91 -5.97 -15.12
N VAL A 476 -23.19 -6.38 -15.16
CA VAL A 476 -23.95 -6.77 -13.97
C VAL A 476 -23.43 -8.11 -13.44
N ALA A 477 -22.95 -8.11 -12.20
CA ALA A 477 -22.48 -9.29 -11.48
C ALA A 477 -23.13 -9.41 -10.10
N GLN A 478 -23.44 -10.61 -9.69
CA GLN A 478 -23.94 -10.87 -8.33
C GLN A 478 -22.89 -10.49 -7.29
N LYS A 479 -23.31 -9.72 -6.28
CA LYS A 479 -22.50 -9.35 -5.11
C LYS A 479 -22.99 -10.02 -3.82
N GLY A 480 -24.17 -10.61 -3.84
CA GLY A 480 -24.73 -11.38 -2.74
C GLY A 480 -26.17 -11.80 -2.99
N SER A 481 -26.61 -12.84 -2.30
CA SER A 481 -28.02 -13.27 -2.27
C SER A 481 -28.39 -13.75 -0.86
N ASN A 482 -29.69 -13.69 -0.58
CA ASN A 482 -30.27 -14.30 0.63
C ASN A 482 -31.70 -14.71 0.33
N ILE A 483 -31.99 -16.00 0.50
CA ILE A 483 -33.26 -16.62 0.17
C ILE A 483 -33.86 -17.20 1.46
N THR A 484 -35.08 -16.77 1.77
CA THR A 484 -35.91 -17.30 2.84
C THR A 484 -37.19 -17.85 2.26
N THR A 485 -38.02 -18.50 3.04
CA THR A 485 -39.36 -18.97 2.58
C THR A 485 -40.31 -17.85 2.17
N GLU A 486 -40.03 -16.61 2.60
CA GLU A 486 -40.87 -15.45 2.33
C GLU A 486 -40.44 -14.64 1.10
N ARG A 487 -39.15 -14.61 0.80
CA ARG A 487 -38.58 -13.75 -0.24
C ARG A 487 -37.19 -14.18 -0.69
N LEU A 488 -36.78 -13.68 -1.87
CA LEU A 488 -35.38 -13.57 -2.25
C LEU A 488 -34.88 -12.12 -2.11
N ARG A 489 -33.60 -11.99 -1.79
CA ARG A 489 -32.82 -10.75 -1.87
C ARG A 489 -31.64 -11.01 -2.80
N PHE A 490 -31.43 -10.10 -3.77
CA PHE A 490 -30.35 -10.17 -4.72
C PHE A 490 -29.61 -8.85 -4.77
N ASP A 491 -28.30 -8.88 -4.49
CA ASP A 491 -27.41 -7.73 -4.52
C ASP A 491 -26.52 -7.85 -5.77
N PHE A 492 -26.42 -6.79 -6.57
CA PHE A 492 -25.70 -6.80 -7.86
C PHE A 492 -24.95 -5.51 -8.11
N SER A 493 -23.87 -5.57 -8.93
CA SER A 493 -23.07 -4.41 -9.33
C SER A 493 -23.86 -3.54 -10.30
N PHE A 494 -24.17 -2.29 -9.89
CA PHE A 494 -24.74 -1.26 -10.74
C PHE A 494 -24.64 0.11 -10.04
N GLU A 495 -24.18 1.12 -10.76
CA GLU A 495 -23.79 2.39 -10.13
C GLU A 495 -24.95 3.32 -9.80
N ARG A 496 -26.03 3.26 -10.59
CA ARG A 496 -27.21 4.13 -10.44
C ARG A 496 -28.46 3.37 -10.01
N LYS A 497 -29.47 4.09 -9.60
CA LYS A 497 -30.82 3.54 -9.39
C LYS A 497 -31.41 3.06 -10.72
N MET A 498 -32.08 1.91 -10.70
CA MET A 498 -32.85 1.43 -11.85
C MET A 498 -34.06 2.34 -12.10
N THR A 499 -34.38 2.55 -13.38
CA THR A 499 -35.62 3.25 -13.74
C THR A 499 -36.84 2.35 -13.52
N PRO A 500 -38.06 2.93 -13.38
CA PRO A 500 -39.27 2.11 -13.28
C PRO A 500 -39.50 1.20 -14.48
N GLU A 501 -39.08 1.64 -15.66
CA GLU A 501 -39.18 0.88 -16.94
C GLU A 501 -38.22 -0.31 -16.93
N GLU A 502 -36.97 -0.10 -16.48
CA GLU A 502 -35.97 -1.18 -16.32
C GLU A 502 -36.44 -2.25 -15.32
N VAL A 503 -37.02 -1.84 -14.19
CA VAL A 503 -37.57 -2.77 -13.18
C VAL A 503 -38.72 -3.57 -13.77
N LYS A 504 -39.65 -2.95 -14.54
CA LYS A 504 -40.75 -3.64 -15.20
C LYS A 504 -40.27 -4.60 -16.27
N GLU A 505 -39.27 -4.22 -17.07
CA GLU A 505 -38.74 -5.07 -18.13
C GLU A 505 -38.02 -6.30 -17.55
N VAL A 506 -37.25 -6.12 -16.46
CA VAL A 506 -36.63 -7.26 -15.74
C VAL A 506 -37.68 -8.20 -15.19
N GLU A 507 -38.73 -7.68 -14.53
CA GLU A 507 -39.85 -8.49 -14.01
C GLU A 507 -40.57 -9.24 -15.12
N LYS A 508 -40.80 -8.61 -16.24
CA LYS A 508 -41.42 -9.21 -17.45
C LYS A 508 -40.57 -10.35 -18.01
N LEU A 509 -39.27 -10.14 -18.20
CA LEU A 509 -38.34 -11.16 -18.72
C LEU A 509 -38.26 -12.40 -17.83
N VAL A 510 -38.26 -12.22 -16.51
CA VAL A 510 -38.29 -13.35 -15.55
C VAL A 510 -39.62 -14.12 -15.70
N ASN A 511 -40.75 -13.41 -15.77
CA ASN A 511 -42.06 -14.06 -15.93
C ASN A 511 -42.23 -14.73 -17.30
N GLU A 512 -41.66 -14.21 -18.40
CA GLU A 512 -41.60 -14.88 -19.69
C GLU A 512 -40.87 -16.22 -19.61
N ALA A 513 -39.73 -16.27 -18.86
CA ALA A 513 -39.00 -17.52 -18.65
C ALA A 513 -39.81 -18.53 -17.80
N ILE A 514 -40.56 -18.05 -16.83
CA ILE A 514 -41.47 -18.88 -16.02
C ILE A 514 -42.60 -19.45 -16.89
N GLN A 515 -43.26 -18.61 -17.68
CA GLN A 515 -44.36 -19.01 -18.55
C GLN A 515 -43.94 -19.98 -19.66
N ALA A 516 -42.67 -19.95 -20.07
CA ALA A 516 -42.14 -20.86 -21.07
C ALA A 516 -42.01 -22.31 -20.57
N ASP A 517 -42.12 -22.54 -19.27
CA ASP A 517 -42.11 -23.85 -18.61
C ASP A 517 -41.01 -24.80 -19.09
N VAL A 518 -39.76 -24.31 -19.14
CA VAL A 518 -38.62 -25.08 -19.61
C VAL A 518 -38.04 -25.99 -18.52
N PRO A 519 -37.57 -27.20 -18.86
CA PRO A 519 -36.90 -28.07 -17.92
C PRO A 519 -35.59 -27.48 -17.42
N ILE A 520 -35.25 -27.72 -16.16
CA ILE A 520 -33.99 -27.31 -15.53
C ILE A 520 -33.06 -28.52 -15.48
N THR A 521 -32.00 -28.48 -16.29
CA THR A 521 -31.03 -29.58 -16.37
C THR A 521 -29.76 -29.22 -15.56
N CYS A 522 -29.14 -30.26 -14.97
CA CYS A 522 -27.89 -30.15 -14.26
C CYS A 522 -26.84 -31.08 -14.87
N GLU A 523 -25.72 -30.54 -15.28
CA GLU A 523 -24.60 -31.30 -15.84
C GLU A 523 -23.34 -31.04 -15.01
N GLU A 524 -22.50 -32.08 -14.80
CA GLU A 524 -21.18 -31.93 -14.19
C GLU A 524 -20.13 -31.86 -15.30
N MET A 525 -19.30 -30.81 -15.24
CA MET A 525 -18.24 -30.56 -16.20
C MET A 525 -17.06 -29.83 -15.55
N THR A 526 -15.94 -29.70 -16.23
CA THR A 526 -14.83 -28.88 -15.78
C THR A 526 -15.16 -27.39 -15.86
N VAL A 527 -14.44 -26.56 -15.08
CA VAL A 527 -14.63 -25.10 -15.09
C VAL A 527 -14.40 -24.52 -16.49
N ASP A 528 -13.42 -25.06 -17.24
CA ASP A 528 -13.08 -24.58 -18.57
C ASP A 528 -14.17 -24.97 -19.61
N GLU A 529 -14.75 -26.16 -19.51
CA GLU A 529 -15.91 -26.57 -20.32
C GLU A 529 -17.11 -25.68 -20.02
N ALA A 530 -17.41 -25.40 -18.76
CA ALA A 530 -18.48 -24.51 -18.33
C ALA A 530 -18.32 -23.09 -18.91
N ARG A 531 -17.09 -22.55 -18.89
CA ARG A 531 -16.74 -21.25 -19.49
C ARG A 531 -16.93 -21.26 -21.01
N THR A 532 -16.43 -22.27 -21.67
CA THR A 532 -16.55 -22.42 -23.14
C THR A 532 -18.02 -22.48 -23.58
N GLN A 533 -18.87 -23.08 -22.75
CA GLN A 533 -20.32 -23.14 -22.98
C GLN A 533 -21.06 -21.87 -22.52
N GLY A 534 -20.38 -20.83 -22.09
CA GLY A 534 -20.96 -19.55 -21.69
C GLY A 534 -21.69 -19.57 -20.34
N ALA A 535 -21.39 -20.54 -19.46
CA ALA A 535 -21.97 -20.57 -18.13
C ALA A 535 -21.48 -19.38 -17.29
N ILE A 536 -22.40 -18.69 -16.62
CA ILE A 536 -22.11 -17.63 -15.70
C ILE A 536 -21.66 -18.24 -14.36
N GLY A 537 -20.54 -17.77 -13.80
CA GLY A 537 -20.04 -18.18 -12.50
C GLY A 537 -19.48 -17.01 -11.71
N LEU A 538 -19.37 -17.13 -10.39
CA LEU A 538 -18.64 -16.19 -9.55
C LEU A 538 -17.14 -16.44 -9.73
N PHE A 539 -16.52 -15.79 -10.72
CA PHE A 539 -15.11 -15.93 -11.04
C PHE A 539 -14.25 -15.20 -10.00
N GLY A 540 -13.65 -15.93 -9.11
CA GLY A 540 -12.85 -15.52 -7.96
C GLY A 540 -12.80 -16.60 -6.89
N ASP A 541 -13.71 -17.54 -6.93
CA ASP A 541 -13.77 -18.66 -5.99
C ASP A 541 -12.91 -19.85 -6.46
N LYS A 542 -12.35 -20.56 -5.50
CA LYS A 542 -11.65 -21.83 -5.75
C LYS A 542 -12.70 -22.91 -6.05
N TYR A 543 -13.02 -23.08 -7.31
CA TYR A 543 -13.82 -24.23 -7.77
C TYR A 543 -12.97 -25.51 -7.70
N GLY A 544 -13.62 -26.64 -7.38
CA GLY A 544 -13.01 -27.97 -7.54
C GLY A 544 -12.75 -28.30 -9.02
N GLU A 545 -12.17 -29.48 -9.28
CA GLU A 545 -11.90 -29.94 -10.65
C GLU A 545 -13.18 -30.04 -11.51
N LYS A 546 -14.33 -30.30 -10.89
CA LYS A 546 -15.64 -30.37 -11.55
C LYS A 546 -16.64 -29.46 -10.85
N VAL A 547 -17.53 -28.86 -11.64
CA VAL A 547 -18.61 -27.97 -11.22
C VAL A 547 -19.94 -28.45 -11.78
N LYS A 548 -21.04 -28.17 -11.04
CA LYS A 548 -22.41 -28.37 -11.53
C LYS A 548 -22.85 -27.13 -12.27
N VAL A 549 -23.35 -27.34 -13.49
CA VAL A 549 -23.89 -26.29 -14.35
C VAL A 549 -25.39 -26.53 -14.51
N TYR A 550 -26.18 -25.57 -14.06
CA TYR A 550 -27.64 -25.60 -14.25
C TYR A 550 -28.01 -24.78 -15.48
N THR A 551 -28.83 -25.40 -16.36
CA THR A 551 -29.31 -24.77 -17.59
C THR A 551 -30.83 -24.69 -17.56
N MET A 552 -31.38 -23.51 -17.84
CA MET A 552 -32.81 -23.20 -17.92
C MET A 552 -33.15 -22.79 -19.36
N GLY A 553 -33.13 -23.76 -20.30
CA GLY A 553 -33.30 -23.52 -21.72
C GLY A 553 -32.34 -22.44 -22.24
N LYS A 554 -32.87 -21.42 -22.94
CA LYS A 554 -32.11 -20.25 -23.44
C LYS A 554 -32.03 -19.09 -22.45
N TYR A 555 -32.64 -19.20 -21.27
CA TYR A 555 -32.83 -18.07 -20.34
C TYR A 555 -31.70 -17.92 -19.38
N SER A 556 -31.16 -19.01 -18.81
CA SER A 556 -30.00 -18.95 -17.89
C SER A 556 -29.15 -20.20 -17.98
N LYS A 557 -27.83 -20.05 -17.85
CA LYS A 557 -26.86 -21.13 -17.69
C LYS A 557 -25.81 -20.69 -16.66
N GLU A 558 -25.77 -21.34 -15.49
CA GLU A 558 -24.96 -20.90 -14.39
C GLU A 558 -24.29 -22.04 -13.63
N ILE A 559 -23.06 -21.77 -13.11
CA ILE A 559 -22.39 -22.68 -12.19
C ILE A 559 -23.03 -22.51 -10.81
N CYS A 560 -23.66 -23.57 -10.28
CA CYS A 560 -24.33 -23.50 -8.99
C CYS A 560 -24.33 -24.86 -8.27
N GLY A 561 -24.25 -24.82 -6.92
CA GLY A 561 -24.29 -26.01 -6.05
C GLY A 561 -25.58 -26.18 -5.23
N GLY A 562 -26.55 -25.26 -5.37
CA GLY A 562 -27.79 -25.31 -4.58
C GLY A 562 -28.92 -26.12 -5.23
N PRO A 563 -30.03 -26.39 -4.51
CA PRO A 563 -31.21 -27.06 -5.05
C PRO A 563 -31.99 -26.12 -5.95
N HIS A 564 -32.61 -26.69 -7.00
CA HIS A 564 -33.46 -26.00 -7.98
C HIS A 564 -34.78 -26.72 -8.17
N ALA A 565 -35.78 -26.01 -8.75
CA ALA A 565 -37.01 -26.59 -9.22
C ALA A 565 -36.77 -27.53 -10.43
N GLY A 566 -37.72 -28.39 -10.77
CA GLY A 566 -37.63 -29.27 -11.93
C GLY A 566 -37.90 -28.52 -13.25
N HIS A 567 -38.81 -27.57 -13.22
CA HIS A 567 -39.26 -26.77 -14.37
C HIS A 567 -39.41 -25.29 -13.97
N THR A 568 -39.23 -24.38 -14.91
CA THR A 568 -39.43 -22.95 -14.63
C THR A 568 -40.89 -22.59 -14.33
N GLY A 569 -41.85 -23.34 -14.88
CA GLY A 569 -43.29 -23.15 -14.63
C GLY A 569 -43.70 -23.38 -13.16
N GLU A 570 -42.92 -24.16 -12.38
CA GLU A 570 -43.21 -24.42 -10.97
C GLU A 570 -43.02 -23.15 -10.09
N LEU A 571 -42.41 -22.09 -10.62
CA LEU A 571 -42.12 -20.87 -9.86
C LEU A 571 -43.35 -20.00 -9.58
N GLY A 572 -44.43 -20.13 -10.38
CA GLY A 572 -45.62 -19.27 -10.28
C GLY A 572 -45.39 -17.90 -10.92
N THR A 573 -45.64 -16.82 -10.19
CA THR A 573 -45.44 -15.45 -10.71
C THR A 573 -44.37 -14.70 -9.93
N PHE A 574 -43.39 -14.18 -10.63
CA PHE A 574 -42.31 -13.41 -10.01
C PHE A 574 -42.68 -11.92 -9.87
N LYS A 575 -42.45 -11.34 -8.68
CA LYS A 575 -42.74 -9.93 -8.39
C LYS A 575 -41.63 -9.24 -7.65
N ILE A 576 -41.10 -8.14 -8.22
CA ILE A 576 -40.14 -7.26 -7.53
C ILE A 576 -40.89 -6.37 -6.54
N LYS A 577 -40.58 -6.47 -5.26
CA LYS A 577 -41.18 -5.67 -4.19
C LYS A 577 -40.46 -4.36 -3.97
N LYS A 578 -39.12 -4.35 -4.12
CA LYS A 578 -38.29 -3.17 -3.84
C LYS A 578 -36.95 -3.24 -4.57
N GLU A 579 -36.49 -2.09 -5.05
CA GLU A 579 -35.13 -1.85 -5.53
C GLU A 579 -34.53 -0.71 -4.70
N GLU A 580 -33.33 -0.92 -4.12
CA GLU A 580 -32.68 0.05 -3.23
C GLU A 580 -31.16 0.01 -3.34
N ALA A 581 -30.44 1.03 -2.87
CA ALA A 581 -28.98 0.99 -2.71
C ALA A 581 -28.60 0.05 -1.55
N SER A 582 -27.57 -0.77 -1.74
CA SER A 582 -26.99 -1.62 -0.69
C SER A 582 -25.65 -1.06 -0.18
N SER A 583 -24.79 -0.67 -1.11
CA SER A 583 -23.51 0.02 -0.87
C SER A 583 -23.11 0.79 -2.13
N ALA A 584 -21.97 1.48 -2.11
CA ALA A 584 -21.45 2.17 -3.28
C ALA A 584 -21.25 1.18 -4.44
N GLY A 585 -21.85 1.47 -5.62
CA GLY A 585 -21.79 0.62 -6.80
C GLY A 585 -22.57 -0.70 -6.69
N VAL A 586 -23.38 -0.91 -5.63
CA VAL A 586 -24.18 -2.13 -5.44
C VAL A 586 -25.64 -1.78 -5.20
N ARG A 587 -26.51 -2.36 -6.03
CA ARG A 587 -27.97 -2.28 -5.92
C ARG A 587 -28.55 -3.56 -5.34
N ARG A 588 -29.72 -3.46 -4.74
CA ARG A 588 -30.44 -4.56 -4.08
C ARG A 588 -31.85 -4.67 -4.61
N ILE A 589 -32.23 -5.86 -5.03
CA ILE A 589 -33.61 -6.21 -5.33
C ILE A 589 -34.15 -7.17 -4.25
N LYS A 590 -35.37 -6.91 -3.80
CA LYS A 590 -36.18 -7.84 -2.99
C LYS A 590 -37.38 -8.27 -3.83
N ALA A 591 -37.56 -9.59 -4.02
CA ALA A 591 -38.63 -10.15 -4.81
C ALA A 591 -39.27 -11.36 -4.15
N VAL A 592 -40.45 -11.72 -4.61
CA VAL A 592 -41.26 -12.86 -4.14
C VAL A 592 -41.80 -13.66 -5.33
N LEU A 593 -42.18 -14.92 -5.07
CA LEU A 593 -42.99 -15.75 -5.92
C LEU A 593 -44.43 -15.76 -5.37
N GLN A 594 -45.44 -15.66 -6.27
CA GLN A 594 -46.86 -15.60 -5.97
C GLN A 594 -47.59 -16.72 -6.75
#